data_3891710044b2906c80cf0ebbdc140f22
#
_entry.id   3891710044b2906c80cf0ebbdc140f22
#
_cell.length_a   1.000
_cell.length_b   1.000
_cell.length_c   1.000
_cell.angle_alpha   90.00
_cell.angle_beta   90.00
_cell.angle_gamma   90.00
#
_symmetry.space_group_name_H-M   'P 1'
#
loop_
_entity.id
_entity.type
_entity.pdbx_description
1 polymer ?
#
loop_
_entity_poly.entity_id
_entity_poly.type
_entity_poly.pdbx_seq_one_letter_code
_entity_poly.pdbx_strand_id
1 'polypeptide(L)'
;EAMQQAGNSGRGSSGEAMEASRIIFDTRCKIAQLFDVEGPECVAFTANATEALNTALFGILHPEREKVHAICTEMDHNSVLRPLYALEKRGMDLTILPVDGKGRISVDDLEAAIRPETKAIVCTHASNLTGNCNDIRSIGAIARKHGILFIVDAAQTAGDFPISMKKDQIDILCFSGHKGLMGPQGTGAICVRPGILVEPLKVGGSGILTFQKEHPSDMPESLEAGTLNSHGIAGLRASLEWIQKTGIH
;
A
#
# COMPACT_ATOMS: atom_id res chain seq x y z
N GLU A 1 2.46 10.41 25.82
CA GLU A 1 3.17 11.61 25.32
C GLU A 1 2.48 12.20 24.11
N ALA A 2 2.29 11.46 22.99
CA ALA A 2 1.67 11.99 21.76
C ALA A 2 0.26 12.58 21.99
N MET A 3 -0.56 11.98 22.86
CA MET A 3 -1.88 12.51 23.22
C MET A 3 -1.83 13.82 24.02
N GLN A 4 -0.69 14.15 24.61
CA GLN A 4 -0.48 15.38 25.39
C GLN A 4 0.21 16.48 24.58
N GLN A 5 0.89 16.13 23.49
CA GLN A 5 1.79 17.03 22.75
C GLN A 5 1.38 17.26 21.29
N ALA A 6 0.54 16.40 20.71
CA ALA A 6 0.18 16.49 19.30
C ALA A 6 -1.20 17.13 19.10
N GLY A 7 -1.21 18.33 18.52
CA GLY A 7 -2.40 18.99 17.99
C GLY A 7 -2.82 18.45 16.61
N ASN A 8 -3.77 19.12 15.96
CA ASN A 8 -4.23 18.76 14.62
C ASN A 8 -3.18 19.14 13.57
N SER A 9 -2.52 18.16 12.96
CA SER A 9 -1.58 18.38 11.86
C SER A 9 -2.29 19.02 10.66
N GLY A 10 -1.68 20.06 10.09
CA GLY A 10 -2.19 20.74 8.88
C GLY A 10 -3.23 21.84 9.14
N ARG A 11 -3.64 22.13 10.38
CA ARG A 11 -4.66 23.15 10.68
C ARG A 11 -4.25 24.22 11.67
N GLY A 12 -2.96 24.50 11.85
CA GLY A 12 -2.52 25.57 12.73
C GLY A 12 -1.03 25.82 12.73
N SER A 13 -0.64 27.05 13.08
CA SER A 13 0.74 27.45 13.34
C SER A 13 1.14 27.26 14.81
N SER A 14 0.34 26.53 15.61
CA SER A 14 0.68 26.23 16.99
C SER A 14 1.86 25.26 17.07
N GLY A 15 2.68 25.34 18.12
CA GLY A 15 3.78 24.41 18.35
C GLY A 15 3.36 22.95 18.31
N GLU A 16 2.15 22.64 18.81
CA GLU A 16 1.56 21.30 18.83
C GLU A 16 1.19 20.78 17.43
N ALA A 17 0.66 21.64 16.53
CA ALA A 17 0.36 21.29 15.15
C ALA A 17 1.65 21.04 14.35
N MET A 18 2.68 21.84 14.57
CA MET A 18 4.00 21.66 13.96
C MET A 18 4.66 20.34 14.42
N GLU A 19 4.55 20.01 15.70
CA GLU A 19 5.09 18.75 16.22
C GLU A 19 4.36 17.54 15.64
N ALA A 20 3.02 17.58 15.54
CA ALA A 20 2.25 16.52 14.88
C ALA A 20 2.67 16.33 13.41
N SER A 21 2.86 17.43 12.68
CA SER A 21 3.33 17.38 11.27
C SER A 21 4.74 16.78 11.16
N ARG A 22 5.63 17.13 12.08
CA ARG A 22 6.99 16.59 12.16
C ARG A 22 6.99 15.10 12.44
N ILE A 23 6.17 14.62 13.38
CA ILE A 23 5.98 13.20 13.68
C ILE A 23 5.50 12.42 12.44
N ILE A 24 4.51 12.95 11.74
CA ILE A 24 3.96 12.33 10.53
C ILE A 24 5.04 12.23 9.46
N PHE A 25 5.75 13.31 9.17
CA PHE A 25 6.82 13.34 8.17
C PHE A 25 7.97 12.38 8.52
N ASP A 26 8.44 12.39 9.78
CA ASP A 26 9.50 11.48 10.23
C ASP A 26 9.08 10.01 10.11
N THR A 27 7.81 9.70 10.40
CA THR A 27 7.28 8.34 10.23
C THR A 27 7.27 7.92 8.76
N ARG A 28 6.93 8.82 7.82
CA ARG A 28 7.03 8.55 6.38
C ARG A 28 8.47 8.25 5.96
N CYS A 29 9.42 9.05 6.45
CA CYS A 29 10.85 8.83 6.18
C CYS A 29 11.30 7.44 6.64
N LYS A 30 10.87 7.00 7.83
CA LYS A 30 11.20 5.68 8.37
C LYS A 30 10.58 4.54 7.57
N ILE A 31 9.33 4.69 7.11
CA ILE A 31 8.69 3.73 6.20
C ILE A 31 9.43 3.68 4.87
N ALA A 32 9.75 4.84 4.29
CA ALA A 32 10.48 4.92 3.03
C ALA A 32 11.85 4.23 3.12
N GLN A 33 12.56 4.43 4.21
CA GLN A 33 13.84 3.76 4.47
C GLN A 33 13.67 2.25 4.65
N LEU A 34 12.66 1.79 5.38
CA LEU A 34 12.45 0.38 5.69
C LEU A 34 12.14 -0.45 4.42
N PHE A 35 11.37 0.11 3.50
CA PHE A 35 10.91 -0.59 2.29
C PHE A 35 11.59 -0.13 1.01
N ASP A 36 12.68 0.66 1.09
CA ASP A 36 13.43 1.18 -0.06
C ASP A 36 12.50 1.91 -1.05
N VAL A 37 11.59 2.74 -0.50
CA VAL A 37 10.70 3.64 -1.26
C VAL A 37 11.52 4.83 -1.76
N GLU A 38 11.16 5.40 -2.91
CA GLU A 38 11.92 6.51 -3.54
C GLU A 38 12.06 7.73 -2.63
N GLY A 39 10.96 8.11 -1.94
CA GLY A 39 10.94 9.22 -0.99
C GLY A 39 9.72 9.19 -0.07
N PRO A 40 9.73 9.97 1.01
CA PRO A 40 8.60 10.03 1.94
C PRO A 40 7.29 10.53 1.30
N GLU A 41 7.38 11.34 0.25
CA GLU A 41 6.21 11.81 -0.53
C GLU A 41 5.48 10.66 -1.23
N CYS A 42 6.13 9.53 -1.44
CA CYS A 42 5.55 8.33 -2.04
C CYS A 42 4.79 7.45 -1.03
N VAL A 43 4.70 7.86 0.24
CA VAL A 43 4.05 7.13 1.32
C VAL A 43 2.79 7.86 1.76
N ALA A 44 1.61 7.26 1.62
CA ALA A 44 0.36 7.79 2.17
C ALA A 44 -0.16 6.89 3.30
N PHE A 45 -0.62 7.49 4.40
CA PHE A 45 -1.18 6.76 5.52
C PHE A 45 -2.61 6.31 5.25
N THR A 46 -2.92 5.12 5.71
CA THR A 46 -4.27 4.53 5.71
C THR A 46 -4.59 3.98 7.09
N ALA A 47 -5.84 3.64 7.34
CA ALA A 47 -6.22 3.02 8.61
C ALA A 47 -5.71 1.57 8.75
N ASN A 48 -5.47 0.89 7.63
CA ASN A 48 -5.02 -0.51 7.58
C ASN A 48 -4.73 -0.94 6.13
N ALA A 49 -4.22 -2.17 5.95
CA ALA A 49 -3.96 -2.75 4.64
C ALA A 49 -5.21 -2.85 3.75
N THR A 50 -6.39 -3.10 4.32
CA THR A 50 -7.64 -3.18 3.55
C THR A 50 -7.95 -1.85 2.86
N GLU A 51 -7.81 -0.73 3.57
CA GLU A 51 -7.99 0.59 2.98
C GLU A 51 -6.91 0.89 1.93
N ALA A 52 -5.65 0.55 2.21
CA ALA A 52 -4.55 0.71 1.26
C ALA A 52 -4.81 -0.07 -0.04
N LEU A 53 -5.23 -1.33 0.05
CA LEU A 53 -5.56 -2.18 -1.10
C LEU A 53 -6.79 -1.68 -1.87
N ASN A 54 -7.84 -1.23 -1.18
CA ASN A 54 -8.98 -0.61 -1.85
C ASN A 54 -8.55 0.67 -2.59
N THR A 55 -7.73 1.52 -1.98
CA THR A 55 -7.18 2.72 -2.63
C THR A 55 -6.38 2.36 -3.87
N ALA A 56 -5.48 1.36 -3.79
CA ALA A 56 -4.70 0.90 -4.93
C ALA A 56 -5.59 0.36 -6.06
N LEU A 57 -6.47 -0.60 -5.74
CA LEU A 57 -7.23 -1.33 -6.74
C LEU A 57 -8.28 -0.46 -7.43
N PHE A 58 -9.08 0.28 -6.67
CA PHE A 58 -10.08 1.20 -7.25
C PHE A 58 -9.46 2.44 -7.86
N GLY A 59 -8.27 2.85 -7.41
CA GLY A 59 -7.55 4.00 -7.95
C GLY A 59 -6.80 3.75 -9.25
N ILE A 60 -6.63 2.48 -9.66
CA ILE A 60 -5.88 2.10 -10.86
C ILE A 60 -6.75 1.37 -11.88
N LEU A 61 -7.68 0.52 -11.42
CA LEU A 61 -8.47 -0.37 -12.28
C LEU A 61 -9.81 0.27 -12.58
N HIS A 62 -9.98 0.76 -13.82
CA HIS A 62 -11.16 1.52 -14.27
C HIS A 62 -11.87 0.81 -15.42
N PRO A 63 -12.59 -0.31 -15.17
CA PRO A 63 -13.27 -1.08 -16.21
C PRO A 63 -14.37 -0.28 -16.93
N GLU A 64 -14.84 0.81 -16.33
CA GLU A 64 -15.81 1.73 -16.95
C GLU A 64 -15.20 2.63 -18.02
N ARG A 65 -13.86 2.72 -18.10
CA ARG A 65 -13.13 3.59 -19.04
C ARG A 65 -12.46 2.82 -20.17
N GLU A 66 -12.00 1.61 -19.89
CA GLU A 66 -11.28 0.77 -20.83
C GLU A 66 -11.42 -0.71 -20.48
N LYS A 67 -11.06 -1.58 -21.42
CA LYS A 67 -10.96 -3.02 -21.14
C LYS A 67 -9.79 -3.27 -20.21
N VAL A 68 -10.05 -3.83 -19.04
CA VAL A 68 -9.08 -4.07 -17.98
C VAL A 68 -9.08 -5.52 -17.57
N HIS A 69 -7.89 -6.09 -17.45
CA HIS A 69 -7.65 -7.40 -16.87
C HIS A 69 -6.68 -7.29 -15.68
N ALA A 70 -6.95 -8.02 -14.62
CA ALA A 70 -6.06 -8.17 -13.47
C ALA A 70 -5.80 -9.65 -13.18
N ILE A 71 -4.62 -9.93 -12.62
CA ILE A 71 -4.23 -11.26 -12.17
C ILE A 71 -4.02 -11.20 -10.66
N CYS A 72 -4.58 -12.16 -9.93
CA CYS A 72 -4.32 -12.40 -8.51
C CYS A 72 -4.13 -13.89 -8.24
N THR A 73 -4.02 -14.31 -6.99
CA THR A 73 -3.76 -15.70 -6.61
C THR A 73 -4.83 -16.23 -5.67
N GLU A 74 -4.97 -17.55 -5.60
CA GLU A 74 -5.85 -18.22 -4.62
C GLU A 74 -5.38 -17.99 -3.17
N MET A 75 -4.12 -17.55 -2.98
CA MET A 75 -3.58 -17.24 -1.65
C MET A 75 -3.96 -15.85 -1.15
N ASP A 76 -4.50 -15.00 -2.04
CA ASP A 76 -4.80 -13.63 -1.68
C ASP A 76 -5.90 -13.53 -0.64
N HIS A 77 -5.69 -12.61 0.31
CA HIS A 77 -6.66 -12.33 1.36
C HIS A 77 -7.92 -11.66 0.79
N ASN A 78 -9.05 -11.76 1.51
CA ASN A 78 -10.30 -11.10 1.16
C ASN A 78 -10.18 -9.58 0.95
N SER A 79 -9.17 -8.94 1.52
CA SER A 79 -8.87 -7.51 1.28
C SER A 79 -8.39 -7.22 -0.14
N VAL A 80 -7.91 -8.24 -0.86
CA VAL A 80 -7.58 -8.22 -2.29
C VAL A 80 -8.75 -8.76 -3.11
N LEU A 81 -9.24 -9.96 -2.79
CA LEU A 81 -10.23 -10.65 -3.61
C LEU A 81 -11.57 -9.91 -3.69
N ARG A 82 -12.07 -9.38 -2.56
CA ARG A 82 -13.38 -8.70 -2.56
C ARG A 82 -13.42 -7.42 -3.38
N PRO A 83 -12.43 -6.51 -3.32
CA PRO A 83 -12.34 -5.39 -4.26
C PRO A 83 -12.24 -5.84 -5.72
N LEU A 84 -11.43 -6.88 -6.03
CA LEU A 84 -11.33 -7.41 -7.39
C LEU A 84 -12.65 -7.99 -7.89
N TYR A 85 -13.38 -8.75 -7.08
CA TYR A 85 -14.74 -9.21 -7.42
C TYR A 85 -15.74 -8.06 -7.61
N ALA A 86 -15.58 -6.97 -6.85
CA ALA A 86 -16.40 -5.79 -7.05
C ALA A 86 -16.10 -5.09 -8.39
N LEU A 87 -14.85 -5.07 -8.82
CA LEU A 87 -14.41 -4.55 -10.11
C LEU A 87 -14.82 -5.49 -11.26
N GLU A 88 -14.74 -6.80 -11.06
CA GLU A 88 -15.23 -7.80 -12.03
C GLU A 88 -16.72 -7.61 -12.34
N LYS A 89 -17.56 -7.34 -11.34
CA LYS A 89 -18.97 -6.99 -11.52
C LYS A 89 -19.19 -5.69 -12.32
N ARG A 90 -18.16 -4.85 -12.42
CA ARG A 90 -18.18 -3.62 -13.24
C ARG A 90 -17.61 -3.82 -14.64
N GLY A 91 -17.24 -5.05 -15.01
CA GLY A 91 -16.77 -5.41 -16.33
C GLY A 91 -15.26 -5.64 -16.47
N MET A 92 -14.52 -5.71 -15.35
CA MET A 92 -13.11 -6.12 -15.36
C MET A 92 -12.99 -7.62 -15.57
N ASP A 93 -12.04 -8.04 -16.41
CA ASP A 93 -11.64 -9.45 -16.48
C ASP A 93 -10.69 -9.79 -15.32
N LEU A 94 -10.89 -10.92 -14.67
CA LEU A 94 -10.07 -11.37 -13.54
C LEU A 94 -9.54 -12.79 -13.79
N THR A 95 -8.24 -12.98 -13.62
CA THR A 95 -7.63 -14.32 -13.55
C THR A 95 -7.13 -14.57 -12.13
N ILE A 96 -7.58 -15.65 -11.51
CA ILE A 96 -7.10 -16.12 -10.22
C ILE A 96 -6.19 -17.32 -10.48
N LEU A 97 -4.90 -17.16 -10.20
CA LEU A 97 -3.93 -18.23 -10.40
C LEU A 97 -4.05 -19.29 -9.30
N PRO A 98 -4.13 -20.56 -9.67
CA PRO A 98 -4.10 -21.65 -8.72
C PRO A 98 -2.73 -21.75 -8.05
N VAL A 99 -2.69 -22.38 -6.88
CA VAL A 99 -1.46 -22.70 -6.18
C VAL A 99 -1.22 -24.22 -6.16
N ASP A 100 0.04 -24.61 -6.06
CA ASP A 100 0.42 -26.02 -5.88
C ASP A 100 0.06 -26.52 -4.47
N GLY A 101 0.22 -27.84 -4.23
CA GLY A 101 -0.04 -28.44 -2.92
C GLY A 101 0.81 -27.88 -1.76
N LYS A 102 1.77 -26.99 -2.06
CA LYS A 102 2.59 -26.25 -1.10
C LYS A 102 2.21 -24.77 -1.03
N GLY A 103 1.12 -24.37 -1.69
CA GLY A 103 0.63 -22.99 -1.69
C GLY A 103 1.51 -22.01 -2.49
N ARG A 104 2.20 -22.46 -3.55
CA ARG A 104 3.05 -21.62 -4.40
C ARG A 104 2.42 -21.47 -5.77
N ILE A 105 2.49 -20.26 -6.33
CA ILE A 105 2.11 -20.01 -7.72
C ILE A 105 3.23 -20.47 -8.66
N SER A 106 2.85 -20.89 -9.86
CA SER A 106 3.78 -21.13 -10.96
C SER A 106 4.08 -19.82 -11.67
N VAL A 107 5.36 -19.51 -11.83
CA VAL A 107 5.84 -18.33 -12.58
C VAL A 107 5.48 -18.45 -14.06
N ASP A 108 5.52 -19.68 -14.61
CA ASP A 108 5.14 -19.95 -16.01
C ASP A 108 3.64 -19.74 -16.22
N ASP A 109 2.80 -20.19 -15.28
CA ASP A 109 1.35 -19.97 -15.33
C ASP A 109 1.00 -18.48 -15.20
N LEU A 110 1.74 -17.73 -14.37
CA LEU A 110 1.60 -16.29 -14.27
C LEU A 110 1.90 -15.63 -15.63
N GLU A 111 3.01 -15.96 -16.26
CA GLU A 111 3.37 -15.36 -17.54
C GLU A 111 2.40 -15.75 -18.66
N ALA A 112 1.92 -16.99 -18.67
CA ALA A 112 0.91 -17.48 -19.61
C ALA A 112 -0.48 -16.80 -19.43
N ALA A 113 -0.80 -16.34 -18.22
CA ALA A 113 -2.04 -15.65 -17.93
C ALA A 113 -2.06 -14.17 -18.38
N ILE A 114 -0.91 -13.59 -18.74
CA ILE A 114 -0.80 -12.21 -19.18
C ILE A 114 -1.48 -12.01 -20.54
N ARG A 115 -2.27 -10.94 -20.63
CA ARG A 115 -3.00 -10.53 -21.84
C ARG A 115 -2.64 -9.08 -22.18
N PRO A 116 -2.92 -8.61 -23.41
CA PRO A 116 -2.70 -7.20 -23.78
C PRO A 116 -3.40 -6.21 -22.85
N GLU A 117 -4.57 -6.59 -22.30
CA GLU A 117 -5.38 -5.77 -21.39
C GLU A 117 -4.97 -5.90 -19.92
N THR A 118 -3.95 -6.71 -19.58
CA THR A 118 -3.50 -6.87 -18.19
C THR A 118 -2.88 -5.58 -17.69
N LYS A 119 -3.50 -4.97 -16.69
CA LYS A 119 -3.06 -3.72 -16.06
C LYS A 119 -2.30 -3.95 -14.77
N ALA A 120 -2.69 -4.95 -13.98
CA ALA A 120 -2.08 -5.21 -12.69
C ALA A 120 -1.96 -6.71 -12.39
N ILE A 121 -0.86 -7.04 -11.72
CA ILE A 121 -0.68 -8.28 -10.97
C ILE A 121 -0.75 -7.89 -9.50
N VAL A 122 -1.64 -8.55 -8.76
CA VAL A 122 -1.83 -8.34 -7.32
C VAL A 122 -1.46 -9.62 -6.60
N CYS A 123 -0.65 -9.54 -5.57
CA CYS A 123 -0.18 -10.74 -4.88
C CYS A 123 0.06 -10.47 -3.40
N THR A 124 -0.47 -11.33 -2.55
CA THR A 124 -0.02 -11.35 -1.14
C THR A 124 1.43 -11.85 -1.07
N HIS A 125 2.28 -11.19 -0.27
CA HIS A 125 3.64 -11.67 -0.06
C HIS A 125 3.65 -12.96 0.78
N ALA A 126 2.80 -13.03 1.83
CA ALA A 126 2.58 -14.27 2.58
C ALA A 126 1.11 -14.46 2.92
N SER A 127 0.64 -15.71 2.84
CA SER A 127 -0.72 -16.08 3.21
C SER A 127 -0.90 -16.08 4.73
N ASN A 128 -1.97 -15.45 5.19
CA ASN A 128 -2.37 -15.50 6.60
C ASN A 128 -2.94 -16.86 7.03
N LEU A 129 -3.28 -17.74 6.08
CA LEU A 129 -3.85 -19.06 6.35
C LEU A 129 -2.78 -20.13 6.40
N THR A 130 -1.85 -20.12 5.45
CA THR A 130 -0.86 -21.21 5.27
C THR A 130 0.54 -20.80 5.70
N GLY A 131 0.81 -19.50 5.84
CA GLY A 131 2.15 -18.96 6.11
C GLY A 131 3.13 -19.05 4.94
N ASN A 132 2.69 -19.57 3.78
CA ASN A 132 3.54 -19.66 2.59
C ASN A 132 3.82 -18.27 2.03
N CYS A 133 5.06 -18.05 1.59
CA CYS A 133 5.50 -16.83 0.93
C CYS A 133 5.56 -17.02 -0.59
N ASN A 134 5.12 -16.02 -1.34
CA ASN A 134 5.33 -15.92 -2.78
C ASN A 134 6.69 -15.27 -3.08
N ASP A 135 7.32 -15.69 -4.16
CA ASP A 135 8.53 -15.06 -4.68
C ASP A 135 8.17 -13.73 -5.39
N ILE A 136 7.99 -12.67 -4.58
CA ILE A 136 7.62 -11.35 -5.09
C ILE A 136 8.68 -10.77 -6.03
N ARG A 137 9.94 -11.18 -5.92
CA ARG A 137 11.02 -10.74 -6.82
C ARG A 137 10.83 -11.28 -8.23
N SER A 138 10.57 -12.57 -8.37
CA SER A 138 10.30 -13.20 -9.67
C SER A 138 9.02 -12.65 -10.29
N ILE A 139 7.97 -12.47 -9.48
CA ILE A 139 6.69 -11.89 -9.95
C ILE A 139 6.91 -10.44 -10.42
N GLY A 140 7.62 -9.63 -9.65
CA GLY A 140 7.94 -8.24 -10.00
C GLY A 140 8.76 -8.12 -11.28
N ALA A 141 9.72 -9.03 -11.49
CA ALA A 141 10.50 -9.08 -12.72
C ALA A 141 9.63 -9.36 -13.96
N ILE A 142 8.66 -10.27 -13.85
CA ILE A 142 7.69 -10.55 -14.93
C ILE A 142 6.81 -9.32 -15.17
N ALA A 143 6.22 -8.75 -14.13
CA ALA A 143 5.39 -7.56 -14.25
C ALA A 143 6.14 -6.43 -14.96
N ARG A 144 7.39 -6.18 -14.56
CA ARG A 144 8.27 -5.18 -15.17
C ARG A 144 8.58 -5.46 -16.64
N LYS A 145 8.88 -6.72 -16.97
CA LYS A 145 9.14 -7.17 -18.36
C LYS A 145 7.97 -6.87 -19.29
N HIS A 146 6.75 -7.01 -18.79
CA HIS A 146 5.52 -6.81 -19.56
C HIS A 146 4.88 -5.42 -19.39
N GLY A 147 5.50 -4.52 -18.61
CA GLY A 147 4.98 -3.16 -18.37
C GLY A 147 3.68 -3.14 -17.55
N ILE A 148 3.46 -4.15 -16.72
CA ILE A 148 2.27 -4.35 -15.88
C ILE A 148 2.57 -3.84 -14.47
N LEU A 149 1.60 -3.21 -13.82
CA LEU A 149 1.74 -2.76 -12.43
C LEU A 149 1.76 -3.94 -11.46
N PHE A 150 2.71 -3.94 -10.54
CA PHE A 150 2.84 -4.94 -9.49
C PHE A 150 2.43 -4.37 -8.13
N ILE A 151 1.34 -4.91 -7.57
CA ILE A 151 0.75 -4.50 -6.29
C ILE A 151 0.97 -5.63 -5.28
N VAL A 152 1.62 -5.33 -4.16
CA VAL A 152 1.93 -6.31 -3.13
C VAL A 152 1.14 -6.02 -1.85
N ASP A 153 0.38 -7.02 -1.40
CA ASP A 153 -0.16 -7.07 -0.04
C ASP A 153 0.89 -7.64 0.91
N ALA A 154 1.53 -6.74 1.66
CA ALA A 154 2.53 -7.08 2.66
C ALA A 154 1.95 -7.09 4.09
N ALA A 155 0.64 -7.24 4.25
CA ALA A 155 -0.01 -7.18 5.56
C ALA A 155 0.54 -8.21 6.57
N GLN A 156 1.07 -9.34 6.12
CA GLN A 156 1.64 -10.37 6.98
C GLN A 156 3.17 -10.30 7.10
N THR A 157 3.84 -9.54 6.22
CA THR A 157 5.30 -9.60 6.09
C THR A 157 6.00 -8.27 6.37
N ALA A 158 5.27 -7.16 6.32
CA ALA A 158 5.81 -5.85 6.67
C ALA A 158 6.29 -5.83 8.13
N GLY A 159 7.60 -5.66 8.31
CA GLY A 159 8.25 -5.70 9.64
C GLY A 159 8.86 -7.04 10.02
N ASP A 160 8.43 -8.16 9.41
CA ASP A 160 8.93 -9.51 9.69
C ASP A 160 9.87 -10.03 8.60
N PHE A 161 9.67 -9.58 7.36
CA PHE A 161 10.49 -9.98 6.22
C PHE A 161 11.12 -8.76 5.54
N PRO A 162 12.34 -8.88 4.99
CA PRO A 162 12.92 -7.83 4.19
C PRO A 162 12.14 -7.66 2.88
N ILE A 163 11.68 -6.44 2.61
CA ILE A 163 10.98 -6.05 1.37
C ILE A 163 11.66 -4.80 0.84
N SER A 164 12.01 -4.78 -0.44
CA SER A 164 12.54 -3.60 -1.12
C SER A 164 11.72 -3.31 -2.37
N MET A 165 11.01 -2.19 -2.40
CA MET A 165 10.23 -1.81 -3.58
C MET A 165 11.09 -1.73 -4.82
N LYS A 166 12.34 -1.27 -4.71
CA LYS A 166 13.28 -1.18 -5.84
C LYS A 166 13.76 -2.54 -6.32
N LYS A 167 14.29 -3.38 -5.40
CA LYS A 167 14.88 -4.68 -5.74
C LYS A 167 13.84 -5.70 -6.16
N ASP A 168 12.67 -5.68 -5.54
CA ASP A 168 11.57 -6.60 -5.82
C ASP A 168 10.62 -6.05 -6.90
N GLN A 169 10.96 -4.87 -7.48
CA GLN A 169 10.26 -4.21 -8.59
C GLN A 169 8.76 -3.99 -8.30
N ILE A 170 8.45 -3.65 -7.05
CA ILE A 170 7.10 -3.39 -6.58
C ILE A 170 6.70 -1.96 -6.99
N ASP A 171 5.53 -1.83 -7.57
CA ASP A 171 4.96 -0.54 -7.95
C ASP A 171 4.11 0.06 -6.84
N ILE A 172 3.34 -0.78 -6.14
CA ILE A 172 2.53 -0.38 -5.00
C ILE A 172 2.67 -1.42 -3.89
N LEU A 173 2.99 -0.96 -2.69
CA LEU A 173 3.10 -1.76 -1.48
C LEU A 173 2.04 -1.34 -0.48
N CYS A 174 1.23 -2.30 0.01
CA CYS A 174 0.15 -2.07 0.97
C CYS A 174 0.37 -2.88 2.24
N PHE A 175 0.22 -2.25 3.42
CA PHE A 175 0.40 -2.94 4.69
C PHE A 175 -0.37 -2.31 5.85
N SER A 176 -0.49 -3.07 6.94
CA SER A 176 -1.02 -2.60 8.23
C SER A 176 0.11 -2.33 9.21
N GLY A 177 -0.04 -1.31 10.04
CA GLY A 177 0.95 -0.96 11.06
C GLY A 177 0.91 -1.83 12.32
N HIS A 178 -0.22 -2.52 12.58
CA HIS A 178 -0.48 -3.24 13.84
C HIS A 178 -0.12 -4.74 13.82
N LYS A 179 0.51 -5.23 12.74
CA LYS A 179 1.01 -6.61 12.62
C LYS A 179 2.53 -6.65 12.86
N GLY A 180 3.32 -7.18 11.94
CA GLY A 180 4.77 -7.30 12.12
C GLY A 180 5.49 -5.97 12.37
N LEU A 181 4.90 -4.84 11.98
CA LEU A 181 5.41 -3.51 12.36
C LEU A 181 5.16 -3.14 13.83
N MET A 182 4.36 -3.90 14.59
CA MET A 182 4.08 -3.74 16.02
C MET A 182 3.55 -2.36 16.43
N GLY A 183 2.98 -1.63 15.50
CA GLY A 183 2.34 -0.34 15.74
C GLY A 183 0.89 -0.47 16.25
N PRO A 184 0.24 0.64 16.57
CA PRO A 184 -1.16 0.65 17.00
C PRO A 184 -2.11 0.24 15.88
N GLN A 185 -3.29 -0.29 16.26
CA GLN A 185 -4.43 -0.45 15.35
C GLN A 185 -4.85 0.92 14.78
N GLY A 186 -5.49 0.91 13.61
CA GLY A 186 -5.87 2.13 12.91
C GLY A 186 -4.68 2.83 12.24
N THR A 187 -3.60 2.08 11.96
CA THR A 187 -2.45 2.51 11.18
C THR A 187 -2.13 1.54 10.07
N GLY A 188 -1.74 2.07 8.93
CA GLY A 188 -1.28 1.36 7.74
C GLY A 188 -0.76 2.38 6.74
N ALA A 189 -0.28 1.91 5.62
CA ALA A 189 0.15 2.78 4.53
C ALA A 189 0.02 2.11 3.16
N ILE A 190 -0.04 2.96 2.15
CA ILE A 190 0.19 2.65 0.76
C ILE A 190 1.46 3.38 0.32
N CYS A 191 2.42 2.64 -0.22
CA CYS A 191 3.60 3.22 -0.86
C CYS A 191 3.45 3.07 -2.37
N VAL A 192 3.63 4.15 -3.12
CA VAL A 192 3.42 4.19 -4.57
C VAL A 192 4.71 4.65 -5.25
N ARG A 193 5.18 3.90 -6.25
CA ARG A 193 6.35 4.29 -7.05
C ARG A 193 6.06 5.59 -7.82
N PRO A 194 7.02 6.52 -7.92
CA PRO A 194 6.85 7.75 -8.70
C PRO A 194 6.39 7.49 -10.14
N GLY A 195 5.53 8.37 -10.63
CA GLY A 195 4.96 8.28 -11.98
C GLY A 195 3.72 7.39 -12.12
N ILE A 196 3.27 6.75 -11.04
CA ILE A 196 2.01 6.02 -11.01
C ILE A 196 0.93 6.94 -10.44
N LEU A 197 -0.12 7.16 -11.22
CA LEU A 197 -1.29 7.89 -10.78
C LEU A 197 -2.27 6.91 -10.13
N VAL A 198 -2.58 7.13 -8.86
CA VAL A 198 -3.64 6.43 -8.12
C VAL A 198 -4.74 7.42 -7.82
N GLU A 199 -5.94 7.19 -8.34
CA GLU A 199 -7.08 8.03 -8.04
C GLU A 199 -7.50 7.85 -6.57
N PRO A 200 -7.89 8.93 -5.87
CA PRO A 200 -8.24 8.85 -4.45
C PRO A 200 -9.51 8.04 -4.22
N LEU A 201 -9.49 7.15 -3.24
CA LEU A 201 -10.68 6.43 -2.77
C LEU A 201 -11.67 7.38 -2.06
N LYS A 202 -11.13 8.40 -1.41
CA LYS A 202 -11.87 9.41 -0.65
C LYS A 202 -11.39 10.80 -1.05
N VAL A 203 -12.31 11.73 -1.21
CA VAL A 203 -12.02 13.14 -1.42
C VAL A 203 -12.57 13.97 -0.27
N GLY A 204 -11.91 15.08 0.08
CA GLY A 204 -12.37 15.93 1.19
C GLY A 204 -11.28 16.86 1.70
N GLY A 205 -11.37 17.24 2.96
CA GLY A 205 -10.41 18.14 3.57
C GLY A 205 -9.02 17.55 3.64
N SER A 206 -8.04 18.21 3.03
CA SER A 206 -6.63 17.79 3.01
C SER A 206 -5.73 18.59 3.96
N GLY A 207 -6.28 19.67 4.57
CA GLY A 207 -5.50 20.61 5.39
C GLY A 207 -4.71 21.63 4.58
N ILE A 208 -4.64 21.49 3.26
CA ILE A 208 -3.98 22.41 2.33
C ILE A 208 -4.95 22.80 1.21
N LEU A 209 -4.62 23.85 0.45
CA LEU A 209 -5.36 24.29 -0.74
C LEU A 209 -6.86 24.55 -0.48
N THR A 210 -7.19 25.16 0.68
CA THR A 210 -8.56 25.33 1.21
C THR A 210 -9.55 26.00 0.23
N PHE A 211 -9.07 26.81 -0.71
CA PHE A 211 -9.89 27.55 -1.67
C PHE A 211 -10.00 26.86 -3.03
N GLN A 212 -9.32 25.74 -3.26
CA GLN A 212 -9.44 24.97 -4.48
C GLN A 212 -10.67 24.07 -4.42
N LYS A 213 -11.35 23.91 -5.57
CA LYS A 213 -12.53 23.05 -5.70
C LYS A 213 -12.14 21.58 -5.82
N GLU A 214 -11.06 21.32 -6.51
CA GLU A 214 -10.52 19.98 -6.74
C GLU A 214 -9.72 19.51 -5.54
N HIS A 215 -9.75 18.20 -5.33
CA HIS A 215 -8.89 17.52 -4.36
C HIS A 215 -7.43 17.60 -4.82
N PRO A 216 -6.43 17.68 -3.90
CA PRO A 216 -5.02 17.66 -4.28
C PRO A 216 -4.68 16.49 -5.19
N SER A 217 -3.84 16.73 -6.20
CA SER A 217 -3.40 15.70 -7.16
C SER A 217 -2.11 15.01 -6.75
N ASP A 218 -1.32 15.67 -5.89
CA ASP A 218 0.02 15.22 -5.55
C ASP A 218 0.00 14.33 -4.30
N MET A 219 0.81 13.28 -4.35
CA MET A 219 1.08 12.41 -3.19
C MET A 219 1.87 13.19 -2.11
N PRO A 220 1.66 12.89 -0.84
CA PRO A 220 0.71 11.93 -0.28
C PRO A 220 -0.71 12.47 -0.10
N GLU A 221 -0.93 13.79 -0.22
CA GLU A 221 -2.18 14.48 0.10
C GLU A 221 -3.34 14.01 -0.76
N SER A 222 -3.07 13.60 -2.01
CA SER A 222 -4.09 13.06 -2.91
C SER A 222 -4.76 11.80 -2.34
N LEU A 223 -4.08 11.01 -1.53
CA LEU A 223 -4.61 9.77 -0.95
C LEU A 223 -5.01 9.90 0.54
N GLU A 224 -4.84 11.11 1.13
CA GLU A 224 -5.05 11.36 2.56
C GLU A 224 -6.16 12.38 2.83
N ALA A 225 -7.41 12.01 2.55
CA ALA A 225 -8.54 12.86 2.89
C ALA A 225 -8.90 12.73 4.37
N GLY A 226 -9.08 13.87 5.03
CA GLY A 226 -9.44 13.98 6.44
C GLY A 226 -8.24 14.14 7.38
N THR A 227 -8.52 14.27 8.67
CA THR A 227 -7.47 14.39 9.70
C THR A 227 -6.82 13.03 9.92
N LEU A 228 -5.49 12.99 9.80
CA LEU A 228 -4.71 11.77 10.02
C LEU A 228 -4.73 11.35 11.50
N ASN A 229 -4.59 10.06 11.75
CA ASN A 229 -4.44 9.47 13.08
C ASN A 229 -3.02 9.75 13.63
N SER A 230 -2.75 11.01 13.97
CA SER A 230 -1.42 11.47 14.43
C SER A 230 -0.93 10.68 15.66
N HIS A 231 -1.83 10.31 16.58
CA HIS A 231 -1.50 9.53 17.77
C HIS A 231 -1.07 8.10 17.42
N GLY A 232 -1.82 7.43 16.53
CA GLY A 232 -1.45 6.11 16.03
C GLY A 232 -0.15 6.13 15.23
N ILE A 233 0.04 7.14 14.38
CA ILE A 233 1.26 7.34 13.59
C ILE A 233 2.47 7.58 14.51
N ALA A 234 2.32 8.32 15.60
CA ALA A 234 3.39 8.47 16.60
C ALA A 234 3.77 7.14 17.26
N GLY A 235 2.78 6.29 17.56
CA GLY A 235 3.03 4.93 18.04
C GLY A 235 3.75 4.06 17.01
N LEU A 236 3.33 4.13 15.73
CA LEU A 236 4.00 3.43 14.63
C LEU A 236 5.45 3.91 14.45
N ARG A 237 5.73 5.22 14.60
CA ARG A 237 7.09 5.74 14.59
C ARG A 237 7.98 5.06 15.64
N ALA A 238 7.49 4.95 16.86
CA ALA A 238 8.24 4.33 17.94
C ALA A 238 8.55 2.85 17.66
N SER A 239 7.61 2.10 17.09
CA SER A 239 7.85 0.71 16.70
C SER A 239 8.83 0.58 15.52
N LEU A 240 8.75 1.48 14.53
CA LEU A 240 9.73 1.53 13.43
C LEU A 240 11.14 1.85 13.93
N GLU A 241 11.29 2.75 14.90
CA GLU A 241 12.59 3.03 15.55
C GLU A 241 13.14 1.81 16.27
N TRP A 242 12.28 1.05 16.91
CA TRP A 242 12.67 -0.20 17.55
C TRP A 242 13.12 -1.25 16.52
N ILE A 243 12.36 -1.46 15.44
CA ILE A 243 12.72 -2.37 14.33
C ILE A 243 14.06 -1.98 13.70
N GLN A 244 14.28 -0.67 13.46
CA GLN A 244 15.56 -0.20 12.90
C GLN A 244 16.75 -0.48 13.79
N LYS A 245 16.58 -0.49 15.13
CA LYS A 245 17.65 -0.80 16.10
C LYS A 245 17.90 -2.28 16.26
N THR A 246 16.84 -3.10 16.23
CA THR A 246 16.93 -4.54 16.47
C THR A 246 17.17 -5.34 15.19
N GLY A 247 16.77 -4.79 14.04
CA GLY A 247 16.78 -5.48 12.74
C GLY A 247 15.52 -6.32 12.52
N ILE A 248 15.30 -6.67 11.25
CA ILE A 248 14.33 -7.70 10.83
C ILE A 248 15.12 -9.02 10.81
N HIS A 249 14.69 -10.00 11.57
CA HIS A 249 15.36 -11.30 11.74
C HIS A 249 14.69 -12.38 10.91
#